data_03254ba3748d24e04abf4d9bc9c16d01
#
_entry.id   03254ba3748d24e04abf4d9bc9c16d01
#
_cell.length_a   1.000
_cell.length_b   1.000
_cell.length_c   1.000
_cell.angle_alpha   90.00
_cell.angle_beta   90.00
_cell.angle_gamma   90.00
#
_symmetry.space_group_name_H-M   'P 1'
#
loop_
_entity.id
_entity.type
_entity.pdbx_description
1 polymer ?
#
loop_
_entity_poly.entity_id
_entity_poly.type
_entity_poly.pdbx_seq_one_letter_code
_entity_poly.pdbx_strand_id
1 'polypeptide(L)'
;MPRVPHEPGDETAWIRRLQQEVEQLKEAVASHAVVDQAIGVIVALGRVTPDQGWAILREVSQHTNIKLRNVSELILIWGRSGEMPEEIRAELEALLDEYGPTQIPGAPPLE
;
A
#
# COMPACT_ATOMS: atom_id res chain seq x y z
N MET A 1 31.25 -18.26 -6.07
CA MET A 1 31.32 -17.24 -5.03
C MET A 1 32.00 -16.00 -5.55
N PRO A 2 31.38 -14.84 -5.47
CA PRO A 2 32.01 -13.63 -5.99
C PRO A 2 33.29 -13.32 -5.19
N ARG A 3 34.30 -12.88 -5.92
CA ARG A 3 35.57 -12.60 -5.32
C ARG A 3 35.52 -11.26 -4.58
N VAL A 4 35.97 -11.27 -3.33
CA VAL A 4 36.06 -10.05 -2.55
C VAL A 4 37.16 -9.16 -3.12
N PRO A 5 36.87 -7.86 -3.36
CA PRO A 5 37.90 -6.94 -3.82
C PRO A 5 39.04 -6.83 -2.80
N HIS A 6 40.25 -6.72 -3.32
CA HIS A 6 41.46 -6.67 -2.47
C HIS A 6 41.89 -5.26 -2.10
N GLU A 7 41.42 -4.24 -2.84
CA GLU A 7 41.78 -2.87 -2.58
C GLU A 7 40.86 -2.22 -1.56
N PRO A 8 41.36 -1.42 -0.59
CA PRO A 8 40.50 -0.82 0.44
C PRO A 8 39.36 0.02 -0.10
N GLY A 9 39.53 0.71 -1.23
CA GLY A 9 38.49 1.48 -1.87
C GLY A 9 37.38 0.59 -2.41
N ASP A 10 37.76 -0.57 -2.97
CA ASP A 10 36.79 -1.54 -3.51
C ASP A 10 36.00 -2.23 -2.41
N GLU A 11 36.65 -2.51 -1.30
CA GLU A 11 35.97 -3.09 -0.13
C GLU A 11 34.93 -2.13 0.44
N THR A 12 35.25 -0.84 0.52
CA THR A 12 34.32 0.18 0.98
C THR A 12 33.13 0.30 0.05
N ALA A 13 33.37 0.29 -1.26
CA ALA A 13 32.29 0.34 -2.26
C ALA A 13 31.40 -0.89 -2.16
N TRP A 14 31.98 -2.07 -1.95
CA TRP A 14 31.24 -3.32 -1.76
C TRP A 14 30.36 -3.27 -0.53
N ILE A 15 30.87 -2.79 0.59
CA ILE A 15 30.12 -2.66 1.84
C ILE A 15 28.94 -1.70 1.66
N ARG A 16 29.17 -0.56 1.02
CA ARG A 16 28.11 0.42 0.74
C ARG A 16 26.99 -0.18 -0.11
N ARG A 17 27.36 -0.95 -1.13
CA ARG A 17 26.38 -1.62 -1.98
C ARG A 17 25.52 -2.59 -1.20
N LEU A 18 26.14 -3.40 -0.35
CA LEU A 18 25.41 -4.34 0.49
C LEU A 18 24.47 -3.63 1.47
N GLN A 19 24.94 -2.51 2.05
CA GLN A 19 24.10 -1.71 2.94
C GLN A 19 22.89 -1.13 2.21
N GLN A 20 23.08 -0.66 0.98
CA GLN A 20 21.98 -0.15 0.16
C GLN A 20 20.98 -1.23 -0.19
N GLU A 21 21.46 -2.43 -0.52
CA GLU A 21 20.58 -3.56 -0.81
C GLU A 21 19.77 -3.95 0.40
N VAL A 22 20.38 -3.96 1.59
CA VAL A 22 19.68 -4.25 2.85
C VAL A 22 18.60 -3.20 3.10
N GLU A 23 18.90 -1.93 2.93
CA GLU A 23 17.91 -0.85 3.12
C GLU A 23 16.76 -0.96 2.13
N GLN A 24 17.04 -1.29 0.87
CA GLN A 24 16.00 -1.50 -0.13
C GLN A 24 15.10 -2.68 0.21
N LEU A 25 15.68 -3.77 0.70
CA LEU A 25 14.91 -4.95 1.11
C LEU A 25 14.03 -4.63 2.31
N LYS A 26 14.56 -3.90 3.29
CA LYS A 26 13.79 -3.47 4.46
C LYS A 26 12.62 -2.60 4.05
N GLU A 27 12.83 -1.67 3.13
CA GLU A 27 11.78 -0.80 2.64
C GLU A 27 10.72 -1.57 1.86
N ALA A 28 11.12 -2.54 1.05
CA ALA A 28 10.20 -3.40 0.32
C ALA A 28 9.32 -4.21 1.29
N VAL A 29 9.91 -4.79 2.33
CA VAL A 29 9.16 -5.54 3.35
C VAL A 29 8.17 -4.63 4.07
N ALA A 30 8.60 -3.44 4.47
CA ALA A 30 7.73 -2.48 5.14
C ALA A 30 6.56 -2.06 4.25
N SER A 31 6.82 -1.84 2.95
CA SER A 31 5.77 -1.50 1.98
C SER A 31 4.77 -2.62 1.81
N HIS A 32 5.22 -3.88 1.77
CA HIS A 32 4.34 -5.04 1.70
C HIS A 32 3.44 -5.13 2.92
N ALA A 33 3.99 -4.91 4.10
CA ALA A 33 3.21 -4.96 5.34
C ALA A 33 2.11 -3.90 5.34
N VAL A 34 2.42 -2.67 4.94
CA VAL A 34 1.45 -1.58 4.87
C VAL A 34 0.36 -1.88 3.85
N VAL A 35 0.73 -2.38 2.68
CA VAL A 35 -0.22 -2.76 1.63
C VAL A 35 -1.15 -3.87 2.12
N ASP A 36 -0.60 -4.92 2.74
CA ASP A 36 -1.41 -6.03 3.26
C ASP A 36 -2.40 -5.55 4.32
N GLN A 37 -1.97 -4.66 5.21
CA GLN A 37 -2.84 -4.08 6.21
C GLN A 37 -3.96 -3.26 5.58
N ALA A 38 -3.65 -2.47 4.56
CA ALA A 38 -4.64 -1.67 3.84
C ALA A 38 -5.66 -2.56 3.13
N ILE A 39 -5.21 -3.65 2.53
CA ILE A 39 -6.10 -4.64 1.92
C ILE A 39 -7.07 -5.18 2.99
N GLY A 40 -6.57 -5.52 4.17
CA GLY A 40 -7.40 -5.98 5.27
C GLY A 40 -8.49 -4.99 5.66
N VAL A 41 -8.15 -3.71 5.72
CA VAL A 41 -9.12 -2.65 6.01
C VAL A 41 -10.19 -2.59 4.93
N ILE A 42 -9.80 -2.62 3.65
CA ILE A 42 -10.72 -2.58 2.52
C ILE A 42 -11.65 -3.80 2.55
N VAL A 43 -11.12 -4.98 2.80
CA VAL A 43 -11.90 -6.22 2.89
C VAL A 43 -12.94 -6.11 4.01
N ALA A 44 -12.52 -5.67 5.18
CA ALA A 44 -13.38 -5.61 6.36
C ALA A 44 -14.49 -4.56 6.22
N LEU A 45 -14.14 -3.38 5.72
CA LEU A 45 -15.07 -2.26 5.62
C LEU A 45 -15.87 -2.25 4.32
N GLY A 46 -15.27 -2.73 3.24
CA GLY A 46 -15.90 -2.76 1.92
C GLY A 46 -16.66 -4.04 1.62
N ARG A 47 -16.50 -5.08 2.43
CA ARG A 47 -17.11 -6.40 2.21
C ARG A 47 -16.75 -6.97 0.85
N VAL A 48 -15.49 -6.94 0.52
CA VAL A 48 -14.94 -7.49 -0.72
C VAL A 48 -13.94 -8.59 -0.38
N THR A 49 -13.55 -9.37 -1.38
CA THR A 49 -12.54 -10.41 -1.20
C THR A 49 -11.14 -9.78 -1.13
N PRO A 50 -10.13 -10.50 -0.59
CA PRO A 50 -8.75 -10.00 -0.59
C PRO A 50 -8.23 -9.65 -1.99
N ASP A 51 -8.54 -10.45 -3.01
CA ASP A 51 -8.13 -10.16 -4.38
C ASP A 51 -8.80 -8.88 -4.89
N GLN A 52 -10.06 -8.68 -4.58
CA GLN A 52 -10.77 -7.45 -4.90
C GLN A 52 -10.20 -6.25 -4.14
N GLY A 53 -9.86 -6.45 -2.87
CA GLY A 53 -9.22 -5.41 -2.07
C GLY A 53 -7.90 -4.95 -2.68
N TRP A 54 -7.09 -5.89 -3.13
CA TRP A 54 -5.85 -5.60 -3.84
C TRP A 54 -6.11 -4.82 -5.13
N ALA A 55 -7.08 -5.27 -5.94
CA ALA A 55 -7.42 -4.60 -7.19
C ALA A 55 -7.89 -3.16 -6.94
N ILE A 56 -8.73 -2.96 -5.94
CA ILE A 56 -9.22 -1.63 -5.56
C ILE A 56 -8.05 -0.71 -5.19
N LEU A 57 -7.17 -1.19 -4.32
CA LEU A 57 -6.02 -0.41 -3.86
C LEU A 57 -5.13 0.01 -5.03
N ARG A 58 -4.86 -0.92 -5.94
CA ARG A 58 -4.05 -0.66 -7.13
C ARG A 58 -4.72 0.35 -8.06
N GLU A 59 -6.00 0.22 -8.27
CA GLU A 59 -6.73 1.15 -9.14
C GLU A 59 -6.82 2.55 -8.56
N VAL A 60 -7.00 2.68 -7.25
CA VAL A 60 -6.93 4.00 -6.60
C VAL A 60 -5.56 4.63 -6.83
N SER A 61 -4.50 3.86 -6.65
CA SER A 61 -3.14 4.34 -6.89
C SER A 61 -2.94 4.80 -8.34
N GLN A 62 -3.44 4.01 -9.28
CA GLN A 62 -3.30 4.34 -10.72
C GLN A 62 -4.11 5.57 -11.12
N HIS A 63 -5.34 5.68 -10.65
CA HIS A 63 -6.23 6.77 -11.03
C HIS A 63 -5.87 8.09 -10.36
N THR A 64 -5.39 8.05 -9.13
CA THR A 64 -5.00 9.27 -8.41
C THR A 64 -3.54 9.66 -8.65
N ASN A 65 -2.75 8.78 -9.26
CA ASN A 65 -1.33 8.97 -9.47
C ASN A 65 -0.53 9.10 -8.16
N ILE A 66 -1.06 8.55 -7.09
CA ILE A 66 -0.41 8.51 -5.77
C ILE A 66 0.21 7.13 -5.61
N LYS A 67 1.43 7.07 -5.08
CA LYS A 67 2.13 5.80 -4.88
C LYS A 67 1.32 4.84 -4.03
N LEU A 68 1.35 3.56 -4.39
CA LEU A 68 0.59 2.51 -3.71
C LEU A 68 0.82 2.51 -2.19
N ARG A 69 2.06 2.68 -1.75
CA ARG A 69 2.37 2.74 -0.32
C ARG A 69 1.66 3.92 0.36
N ASN A 70 1.67 5.07 -0.30
CA ASN A 70 1.04 6.27 0.26
C ASN A 70 -0.49 6.12 0.30
N VAL A 71 -1.09 5.53 -0.72
CA VAL A 71 -2.51 5.21 -0.71
C VAL A 71 -2.83 4.26 0.44
N SER A 72 -1.99 3.24 0.63
CA SER A 72 -2.16 2.27 1.71
C SER A 72 -2.12 2.94 3.08
N GLU A 73 -1.17 3.84 3.30
CA GLU A 73 -1.09 4.60 4.55
C GLU A 73 -2.34 5.44 4.79
N LEU A 74 -2.87 6.07 3.74
CA LEU A 74 -4.10 6.86 3.82
C LEU A 74 -5.30 5.98 4.15
N ILE A 75 -5.36 4.76 3.62
CA ILE A 75 -6.40 3.79 3.96
C ILE A 75 -6.35 3.43 5.44
N LEU A 76 -5.15 3.22 5.99
CA LEU A 76 -5.00 2.90 7.40
C LEU A 76 -5.43 4.07 8.31
N ILE A 77 -5.10 5.29 7.92
CA ILE A 77 -5.53 6.49 8.64
C ILE A 77 -7.06 6.59 8.61
N TRP A 78 -7.64 6.37 7.44
CA TRP A 78 -9.10 6.36 7.27
C TRP A 78 -9.76 5.29 8.16
N GLY A 79 -9.19 4.09 8.20
CA GLY A 79 -9.71 3.01 9.05
C GLY A 79 -9.75 3.35 10.53
N ARG A 80 -8.81 4.21 10.99
CA ARG A 80 -8.75 4.62 12.40
C ARG A 80 -9.58 5.86 12.71
N SER A 81 -9.57 6.84 11.83
CA SER A 81 -10.15 8.16 12.10
C SER A 81 -11.41 8.46 11.32
N GLY A 82 -11.68 7.71 10.27
CA GLY A 82 -12.78 8.01 9.35
C GLY A 82 -12.50 9.17 8.41
N GLU A 83 -11.29 9.72 8.44
CA GLU A 83 -10.91 10.85 7.60
C GLU A 83 -10.04 10.43 6.44
N MET A 84 -10.25 11.04 5.28
CA MET A 84 -9.54 10.74 4.06
C MET A 84 -9.65 11.94 3.12
N PRO A 85 -8.58 12.25 2.35
CA PRO A 85 -8.70 13.26 1.31
C PRO A 85 -9.84 12.94 0.35
N GLU A 86 -10.61 13.95 -0.02
CA GLU A 86 -11.82 13.78 -0.83
C GLU A 86 -11.55 13.10 -2.18
N GLU A 87 -10.43 13.43 -2.81
CA GLU A 87 -10.04 12.83 -4.08
C GLU A 87 -9.93 11.31 -3.99
N ILE A 88 -9.29 10.83 -2.92
CA ILE A 88 -9.12 9.39 -2.69
C ILE A 88 -10.44 8.76 -2.27
N ARG A 89 -11.20 9.44 -1.43
CA ARG A 89 -12.50 8.96 -0.97
C ARG A 89 -13.45 8.71 -2.14
N ALA A 90 -13.54 9.66 -3.07
CA ALA A 90 -14.43 9.54 -4.23
C ALA A 90 -14.04 8.34 -5.09
N GLU A 91 -12.76 8.17 -5.35
CA GLU A 91 -12.26 7.06 -6.15
C GLU A 91 -12.49 5.72 -5.44
N LEU A 92 -12.21 5.67 -4.14
CA LEU A 92 -12.42 4.48 -3.34
C LEU A 92 -13.90 4.08 -3.30
N GLU A 93 -14.79 5.03 -3.08
CA GLU A 93 -16.23 4.77 -3.06
C GLU A 93 -16.74 4.19 -4.39
N ALA A 94 -16.30 4.77 -5.49
CA ALA A 94 -16.68 4.30 -6.81
C ALA A 94 -16.23 2.85 -7.04
N LEU A 95 -15.01 2.53 -6.66
CA LEU A 95 -14.48 1.17 -6.83
C LEU A 95 -15.13 0.17 -5.88
N LEU A 96 -15.42 0.56 -4.66
CA LEU A 96 -16.14 -0.30 -3.73
C LEU A 96 -17.53 -0.62 -4.24
N ASP A 97 -18.23 0.34 -4.82
CA ASP A 97 -19.54 0.12 -5.43
C ASP A 97 -19.46 -0.82 -6.62
N GLU A 98 -18.39 -0.74 -7.39
CA GLU A 98 -18.18 -1.60 -8.54
C GLU A 98 -17.89 -3.05 -8.14
N TYR A 99 -17.08 -3.26 -7.10
CA TYR A 99 -16.59 -4.59 -6.75
C TYR A 99 -17.48 -5.37 -5.80
N GLY A 100 -18.35 -4.73 -5.04
CA GLY A 100 -19.14 -5.51 -4.11
C GLY A 100 -20.23 -4.77 -3.37
N PRO A 101 -20.91 -5.49 -2.48
CA PRO A 101 -21.79 -4.86 -1.52
C PRO A 101 -20.90 -4.12 -0.52
N THR A 102 -20.92 -2.81 -0.59
CA THR A 102 -20.03 -2.00 0.21
C THR A 102 -20.81 -1.19 1.21
N GLN A 103 -20.31 -1.17 2.43
CA GLN A 103 -20.77 -0.24 3.43
C GLN A 103 -19.59 0.52 3.96
N ILE A 104 -19.48 1.77 3.56
CA ILE A 104 -18.36 2.62 3.95
C ILE A 104 -18.72 3.25 5.30
N PRO A 105 -17.81 3.19 6.30
CA PRO A 105 -18.08 3.78 7.61
C PRO A 105 -18.46 5.25 7.50
N GLY A 106 -19.58 5.62 8.12
CA GLY A 106 -20.10 6.98 8.07
C GLY A 106 -20.99 7.27 6.87
N ALA A 107 -21.09 6.35 5.92
CA ALA A 107 -22.01 6.49 4.80
C ALA A 107 -23.42 6.06 5.20
N PRO A 108 -24.47 6.57 4.54
CA PRO A 108 -25.82 6.07 4.78
C PRO A 108 -25.91 4.57 4.48
N PRO A 109 -26.71 3.81 5.23
CA PRO A 109 -26.87 2.39 4.94
C PRO A 109 -27.47 2.17 3.55
N LEU A 110 -26.99 1.11 2.89
CA LEU A 110 -27.56 0.70 1.62
C LEU A 110 -28.93 0.05 1.90
N GLU A 111 -29.93 0.56 1.25
CA GLU A 111 -31.29 0.00 1.35
C GLU A 111 -31.66 -0.77 0.10
#